data_a5d3ac05268f7adf3c683ae76517ec37
#
_entry.id   a5d3ac05268f7adf3c683ae76517ec37
#
_cell.length_a   1.000
_cell.length_b   1.000
_cell.length_c   1.000
_cell.angle_alpha   90.00
_cell.angle_beta   90.00
_cell.angle_gamma   90.00
#
_symmetry.space_group_name_H-M   'P 1'
#
loop_
_entity.id
_entity.type
_entity.pdbx_description
1 polymer ?
#
loop_
_entity_poly.entity_id
_entity_poly.type
_entity_poly.pdbx_seq_one_letter_code
_entity_poly.pdbx_strand_id
1 'polypeptide(L)'
;MFDEKLVKTAQALKGHCDNGTESEGLDTLYAQDCVSVEALDMPGGPMGREAKGLDAIRAKHDWWFANNEVHDTSTEGPFLFAPDTFGLVFGMDVTDKTSGERMQMKEIGLYTVDADGKIVREEFMYPPMG
;
A
#
# COMPACT_ATOMS: atom_id res chain seq x y z
N MET A 1 -21.62 11.03 7.80
CA MET A 1 -21.14 9.87 8.57
C MET A 1 -20.59 8.81 7.63
N PHE A 2 -19.50 8.19 8.01
CA PHE A 2 -18.88 7.18 7.16
C PHE A 2 -19.49 5.81 7.40
N ASP A 3 -19.48 4.98 6.35
CA ASP A 3 -19.94 3.60 6.45
C ASP A 3 -19.05 2.82 7.44
N GLU A 4 -19.66 2.00 8.28
CA GLU A 4 -18.93 1.22 9.29
C GLU A 4 -17.92 0.26 8.68
N LYS A 5 -18.22 -0.29 7.51
CA LYS A 5 -17.31 -1.21 6.82
C LYS A 5 -16.08 -0.49 6.33
N LEU A 6 -16.23 0.75 5.83
CA LEU A 6 -15.10 1.58 5.46
C LEU A 6 -14.20 1.87 6.66
N VAL A 7 -14.79 2.31 7.78
CA VAL A 7 -14.05 2.61 9.00
C VAL A 7 -13.28 1.39 9.49
N LYS A 8 -13.96 0.24 9.53
CA LYS A 8 -13.38 -1.00 10.03
C LYS A 8 -12.20 -1.47 9.16
N THR A 9 -12.37 -1.44 7.85
CA THR A 9 -11.30 -1.82 6.92
C THR A 9 -10.10 -0.88 7.03
N ALA A 10 -10.36 0.42 7.10
CA ALA A 10 -9.30 1.42 7.23
C ALA A 10 -8.48 1.22 8.51
N GLN A 11 -9.14 0.99 9.63
CA GLN A 11 -8.47 0.75 10.91
C GLN A 11 -7.69 -0.57 10.90
N ALA A 12 -8.25 -1.62 10.29
CA ALA A 12 -7.61 -2.91 10.20
C ALA A 12 -6.33 -2.84 9.33
N LEU A 13 -6.39 -2.15 8.20
CA LEU A 13 -5.21 -1.98 7.35
C LEU A 13 -4.12 -1.20 8.06
N LYS A 14 -4.47 -0.11 8.74
CA LYS A 14 -3.49 0.64 9.53
C LYS A 14 -2.81 -0.26 10.56
N GLY A 15 -3.59 -1.10 11.25
CA GLY A 15 -3.06 -2.05 12.22
C GLY A 15 -2.04 -3.01 11.60
N HIS A 16 -2.34 -3.54 10.42
CA HIS A 16 -1.40 -4.41 9.70
C HIS A 16 -0.12 -3.66 9.30
N CYS A 17 -0.24 -2.41 8.86
CA CYS A 17 0.93 -1.60 8.52
C CYS A 17 1.78 -1.30 9.75
N ASP A 18 1.16 -0.98 10.89
CA ASP A 18 1.87 -0.70 12.13
C ASP A 18 2.59 -1.93 12.69
N ASN A 19 2.03 -3.12 12.45
CA ASN A 19 2.55 -4.36 13.00
C ASN A 19 3.43 -5.16 12.04
N GLY A 20 3.60 -4.68 10.81
CA GLY A 20 4.37 -5.40 9.80
C GLY A 20 3.69 -6.66 9.31
N THR A 21 2.36 -6.71 9.36
CA THR A 21 1.56 -7.88 8.95
C THR A 21 0.76 -7.61 7.68
N GLU A 22 1.32 -6.85 6.75
CA GLU A 22 0.66 -6.47 5.49
C GLU A 22 0.22 -7.69 4.67
N SER A 23 0.99 -8.77 4.73
CA SER A 23 0.64 -10.00 4.02
C SER A 23 -0.70 -10.58 4.50
N GLU A 24 -0.96 -10.52 5.80
CA GLU A 24 -2.26 -10.92 6.35
C GLU A 24 -3.37 -9.96 5.91
N GLY A 25 -3.06 -8.68 5.80
CA GLY A 25 -3.98 -7.68 5.29
C GLY A 25 -4.43 -8.00 3.87
N LEU A 26 -3.50 -8.42 3.01
CA LEU A 26 -3.84 -8.85 1.65
C LEU A 26 -4.81 -10.00 1.65
N ASP A 27 -4.64 -10.96 2.56
CA ASP A 27 -5.51 -12.14 2.64
C ASP A 27 -6.92 -11.82 3.12
N THR A 28 -7.06 -10.84 4.00
CA THR A 28 -8.31 -10.63 4.73
C THR A 28 -9.09 -9.39 4.31
N LEU A 29 -8.41 -8.35 3.79
CA LEU A 29 -9.03 -7.06 3.51
C LEU A 29 -9.22 -6.75 2.03
N TYR A 30 -8.50 -7.43 1.14
CA TYR A 30 -8.47 -7.11 -0.28
C TYR A 30 -9.40 -8.03 -1.08
N ALA A 31 -10.06 -7.44 -2.09
CA ALA A 31 -10.81 -8.22 -3.08
C ALA A 31 -9.84 -8.94 -4.01
N GLN A 32 -10.26 -10.08 -4.55
CA GLN A 32 -9.43 -10.89 -5.45
C GLN A 32 -9.01 -10.13 -6.72
N ASP A 33 -9.87 -9.25 -7.20
CA ASP A 33 -9.64 -8.47 -8.41
C ASP A 33 -9.14 -7.05 -8.11
N CYS A 34 -8.63 -6.80 -6.93
CA CYS A 34 -8.09 -5.51 -6.54
C CYS A 34 -7.01 -5.03 -7.51
N VAL A 35 -7.00 -3.73 -7.80
CA VAL A 35 -5.99 -3.10 -8.65
C VAL A 35 -5.12 -2.20 -7.79
N SER A 36 -3.80 -2.32 -7.97
CA SER A 36 -2.81 -1.48 -7.29
C SER A 36 -2.06 -0.64 -8.31
N VAL A 37 -2.02 0.67 -8.10
CA VAL A 37 -1.45 1.63 -9.05
C VAL A 37 -0.32 2.40 -8.38
N GLU A 38 0.84 2.44 -9.03
CA GLU A 38 1.99 3.23 -8.60
C GLU A 38 2.03 4.57 -9.35
N ALA A 39 2.57 5.60 -8.71
CA ALA A 39 2.72 6.91 -9.35
C ALA A 39 3.68 6.85 -10.56
N LEU A 40 4.69 6.00 -10.48
CA LEU A 40 5.72 5.83 -11.51
C LEU A 40 5.92 4.35 -11.81
N ASP A 41 6.48 4.06 -12.99
CA ASP A 41 6.95 2.71 -13.27
C ASP A 41 8.05 2.34 -12.28
N MET A 42 8.06 1.07 -11.85
CA MET A 42 9.07 0.56 -10.91
C MET A 42 10.15 -0.17 -11.70
N PRO A 43 11.32 0.46 -11.92
CA PRO A 43 12.39 -0.17 -12.71
C PRO A 43 12.83 -1.49 -12.08
N GLY A 44 12.90 -2.54 -12.90
CA GLY A 44 13.22 -3.88 -12.43
C GLY A 44 12.10 -4.59 -11.72
N GLY A 45 10.93 -3.97 -11.57
CA GLY A 45 9.77 -4.59 -10.95
C GLY A 45 9.08 -5.59 -11.88
N PRO A 46 8.24 -6.46 -11.32
CA PRO A 46 7.59 -7.52 -12.11
C PRO A 46 6.51 -7.02 -13.04
N MET A 47 6.07 -5.78 -12.89
CA MET A 47 5.04 -5.16 -13.71
C MET A 47 5.22 -3.66 -13.71
N GLY A 48 4.56 -2.95 -14.64
CA GLY A 48 4.62 -1.49 -14.71
C GLY A 48 3.88 -0.82 -13.56
N ARG A 49 3.23 0.30 -13.85
CA ARG A 49 2.52 1.08 -12.83
C ARG A 49 1.33 0.35 -12.24
N GLU A 50 0.73 -0.61 -12.93
CA GLU A 50 -0.53 -1.22 -12.57
C GLU A 50 -0.39 -2.72 -12.33
N ALA A 51 -0.77 -3.17 -11.13
CA ALA A 51 -0.84 -4.57 -10.78
C ALA A 51 -2.32 -4.95 -10.62
N LYS A 52 -2.78 -5.90 -11.43
CA LYS A 52 -4.19 -6.31 -11.45
C LYS A 52 -4.33 -7.69 -10.81
N GLY A 53 -5.17 -7.74 -9.77
CA GLY A 53 -5.45 -8.96 -9.05
C GLY A 53 -4.50 -9.19 -7.87
N LEU A 54 -4.98 -9.97 -6.92
CA LEU A 54 -4.28 -10.17 -5.65
C LEU A 54 -2.92 -10.85 -5.83
N ASP A 55 -2.81 -11.81 -6.76
CA ASP A 55 -1.54 -12.49 -7.02
C ASP A 55 -0.48 -11.53 -7.54
N ALA A 56 -0.87 -10.61 -8.44
CA ALA A 56 0.05 -9.59 -8.95
C ALA A 56 0.47 -8.61 -7.85
N ILE A 57 -0.44 -8.26 -6.97
CA ILE A 57 -0.15 -7.37 -5.84
C ILE A 57 0.83 -8.04 -4.87
N ARG A 58 0.65 -9.34 -4.59
CA ARG A 58 1.60 -10.10 -3.76
C ARG A 58 2.98 -10.15 -4.39
N ALA A 59 3.05 -10.38 -5.71
CA ALA A 59 4.33 -10.40 -6.42
C ALA A 59 5.04 -9.05 -6.32
N LYS A 60 4.28 -7.95 -6.40
CA LYS A 60 4.82 -6.60 -6.23
C LYS A 60 5.37 -6.39 -4.82
N HIS A 61 4.64 -6.79 -3.79
CA HIS A 61 5.10 -6.72 -2.40
C HIS A 61 6.37 -7.53 -2.18
N ASP A 62 6.39 -8.78 -2.65
CA ASP A 62 7.54 -9.66 -2.50
C ASP A 62 8.78 -9.08 -3.18
N TRP A 63 8.61 -8.54 -4.40
CA TRP A 63 9.70 -7.89 -5.12
C TRP A 63 10.24 -6.69 -4.34
N TRP A 64 9.33 -5.85 -3.82
CA TRP A 64 9.75 -4.64 -3.11
C TRP A 64 10.55 -5.00 -1.84
N PHE A 65 10.06 -5.93 -1.03
CA PHE A 65 10.76 -6.36 0.18
C PHE A 65 12.05 -7.11 -0.12
N ALA A 66 12.11 -7.82 -1.23
CA ALA A 66 13.35 -8.50 -1.65
C ALA A 66 14.44 -7.50 -2.07
N ASN A 67 14.05 -6.33 -2.56
CA ASN A 67 14.99 -5.33 -3.09
C ASN A 67 15.24 -4.15 -2.15
N ASN A 68 14.58 -4.08 -1.03
CA ASN A 68 14.73 -2.98 -0.07
C ASN A 68 14.86 -3.50 1.35
N GLU A 69 15.82 -2.95 2.07
CA GLU A 69 15.96 -3.20 3.51
C GLU A 69 15.26 -2.08 4.26
N VAL A 70 14.26 -2.43 5.06
CA VAL A 70 13.48 -1.46 5.81
C VAL A 70 14.09 -1.28 7.20
N HIS A 71 14.49 -0.05 7.54
CA HIS A 71 15.07 0.27 8.84
C HIS A 71 14.02 0.77 9.82
N ASP A 72 13.07 1.56 9.32
CA ASP A 72 12.02 2.14 10.13
C ASP A 72 10.83 2.50 9.28
N THR A 73 9.63 2.45 9.85
CA THR A 73 8.39 2.83 9.18
C THR A 73 7.49 3.60 10.14
N SER A 74 6.65 4.46 9.56
CA SER A 74 5.56 5.12 10.29
C SER A 74 4.32 5.12 9.42
N THR A 75 3.14 5.09 10.06
CA THR A 75 1.86 5.13 9.36
C THR A 75 0.96 6.13 10.07
N GLU A 76 0.50 7.13 9.32
CA GLU A 76 -0.43 8.14 9.82
C GLU A 76 -1.80 7.93 9.20
N GLY A 77 -2.84 8.17 9.98
CA GLY A 77 -4.23 8.02 9.55
C GLY A 77 -4.96 6.97 10.38
N PRO A 78 -6.03 6.39 9.86
CA PRO A 78 -6.57 6.61 8.52
C PRO A 78 -7.33 7.94 8.38
N PHE A 79 -7.23 8.54 7.19
CA PHE A 79 -8.01 9.71 6.82
C PHE A 79 -9.17 9.24 5.96
N LEU A 80 -10.39 9.53 6.38
CA LEU A 80 -11.59 8.99 5.74
C LEU A 80 -12.21 10.01 4.79
N PHE A 81 -12.61 9.54 3.61
CA PHE A 81 -13.24 10.34 2.58
C PHE A 81 -14.52 9.66 2.09
N ALA A 82 -15.60 10.44 2.02
CA ALA A 82 -16.86 9.91 1.50
C ALA A 82 -16.76 9.69 -0.02
N PRO A 83 -17.43 8.69 -0.60
CA PRO A 83 -18.24 7.72 0.13
C PRO A 83 -17.48 6.46 0.59
N ASP A 84 -16.35 6.13 -0.03
CA ASP A 84 -15.79 4.79 0.02
C ASP A 84 -14.26 4.77 0.03
N THR A 85 -13.61 5.88 0.38
CA THR A 85 -12.15 6.02 0.25
C THR A 85 -11.51 6.35 1.60
N PHE A 86 -10.32 5.82 1.84
CA PHE A 86 -9.49 6.26 2.95
C PHE A 86 -8.04 6.39 2.51
N GLY A 87 -7.31 7.22 3.24
CA GLY A 87 -5.88 7.45 2.98
C GLY A 87 -5.02 7.09 4.18
N LEU A 88 -3.81 6.63 3.89
CA LEU A 88 -2.76 6.45 4.88
C LEU A 88 -1.51 7.16 4.37
N VAL A 89 -0.76 7.76 5.30
CA VAL A 89 0.52 8.39 4.96
C VAL A 89 1.63 7.52 5.55
N PHE A 90 2.50 7.05 4.68
CA PHE A 90 3.61 6.17 5.06
C PHE A 90 4.92 6.94 5.07
N GLY A 91 5.68 6.82 6.15
CA GLY A 91 7.08 7.23 6.20
C GLY A 91 7.94 5.99 6.26
N MET A 92 9.03 5.98 5.49
CA MET A 92 9.93 4.84 5.42
C MET A 92 11.38 5.28 5.39
N ASP A 93 12.22 4.56 6.14
CA ASP A 93 13.68 4.67 6.06
C ASP A 93 14.17 3.34 5.51
N VAL A 94 14.68 3.34 4.27
CA VAL A 94 15.01 2.13 3.55
C VAL A 94 16.36 2.24 2.86
N THR A 95 17.00 1.08 2.66
CA THR A 95 18.18 0.97 1.79
C THR A 95 17.82 0.14 0.58
N ASP A 96 18.06 0.69 -0.62
CA ASP A 96 17.94 -0.05 -1.87
C ASP A 96 19.11 -1.02 -1.96
N LYS A 97 18.80 -2.32 -1.96
CA LYS A 97 19.85 -3.37 -1.98
C LYS A 97 20.63 -3.39 -3.29
N THR A 98 20.04 -2.88 -4.37
CA THR A 98 20.70 -2.86 -5.68
C THR A 98 21.77 -1.78 -5.75
N SER A 99 21.45 -0.56 -5.30
CA SER A 99 22.36 0.60 -5.35
C SER A 99 23.14 0.82 -4.06
N GLY A 100 22.67 0.26 -2.95
CA GLY A 100 23.20 0.52 -1.61
C GLY A 100 22.80 1.88 -1.05
N GLU A 101 21.94 2.61 -1.75
CA GLU A 101 21.51 3.94 -1.32
C GLU A 101 20.46 3.85 -0.23
N ARG A 102 20.68 4.58 0.87
CA ARG A 102 19.71 4.71 1.95
C ARG A 102 18.94 6.00 1.77
N MET A 103 17.62 5.92 1.87
CA MET A 103 16.75 7.07 1.69
C MET A 103 15.59 7.08 2.66
N GLN A 104 15.11 8.28 2.98
CA GLN A 104 13.87 8.46 3.70
C GLN A 104 12.80 8.85 2.70
N MET A 105 11.70 8.12 2.70
CA MET A 105 10.61 8.29 1.75
C MET A 105 9.33 8.61 2.48
N LYS A 106 8.46 9.36 1.82
CA LYS A 106 7.10 9.60 2.29
C LYS A 106 6.15 9.39 1.12
N GLU A 107 5.09 8.63 1.36
CA GLU A 107 4.08 8.38 0.32
C GLU A 107 2.68 8.36 0.90
N ILE A 108 1.70 8.57 0.04
CA ILE A 108 0.28 8.50 0.39
C ILE A 108 -0.32 7.31 -0.34
N GLY A 109 -1.02 6.44 0.40
CA GLY A 109 -1.83 5.40 -0.19
C GLY A 109 -3.30 5.79 -0.10
N LEU A 110 -4.00 5.77 -1.24
CA LEU A 110 -5.45 5.96 -1.31
C LEU A 110 -6.10 4.62 -1.61
N TYR A 111 -7.08 4.25 -0.79
CA TYR A 111 -7.74 2.95 -0.86
C TYR A 111 -9.23 3.13 -1.07
N THR A 112 -9.79 2.41 -2.02
CA THR A 112 -11.24 2.40 -2.29
C THR A 112 -11.79 1.04 -1.91
N VAL A 113 -12.92 1.02 -1.21
CA VAL A 113 -13.58 -0.22 -0.79
C VAL A 113 -14.90 -0.41 -1.52
N ASP A 114 -15.32 -1.68 -1.65
CA ASP A 114 -16.63 -2.02 -2.20
C ASP A 114 -17.71 -2.04 -1.10
N ALA A 115 -18.92 -2.45 -1.46
CA ALA A 115 -20.05 -2.51 -0.55
C ALA A 115 -19.84 -3.48 0.62
N ASP A 116 -18.96 -4.47 0.46
CA ASP A 116 -18.63 -5.43 1.51
C ASP A 116 -17.45 -4.95 2.37
N GLY A 117 -16.87 -3.80 2.06
CA GLY A 117 -15.71 -3.26 2.76
C GLY A 117 -14.38 -3.84 2.29
N LYS A 118 -14.36 -4.56 1.18
CA LYS A 118 -13.11 -5.09 0.62
C LYS A 118 -12.41 -4.03 -0.21
N ILE A 119 -11.09 -3.96 -0.11
CA ILE A 119 -10.28 -3.02 -0.90
C ILE A 119 -10.26 -3.50 -2.35
N VAL A 120 -10.76 -2.66 -3.25
CA VAL A 120 -10.82 -2.95 -4.69
C VAL A 120 -9.79 -2.16 -5.48
N ARG A 121 -9.25 -1.11 -4.90
CA ARG A 121 -8.22 -0.28 -5.55
C ARG A 121 -7.33 0.33 -4.48
N GLU A 122 -6.04 0.34 -4.74
CA GLU A 122 -5.07 1.13 -3.97
C GLU A 122 -4.21 1.93 -4.95
N GLU A 123 -3.89 3.15 -4.58
CA GLU A 123 -3.13 4.06 -5.44
C GLU A 123 -2.10 4.78 -4.58
N PHE A 124 -0.83 4.66 -4.97
CA PHE A 124 0.27 5.25 -4.22
C PHE A 124 0.79 6.49 -4.93
N MET A 125 0.98 7.56 -4.16
CA MET A 125 1.49 8.84 -4.64
C MET A 125 2.71 9.23 -3.85
N TYR A 126 3.78 9.61 -4.54
CA TYR A 126 5.04 10.00 -3.93
C TYR A 126 5.78 10.98 -4.86
N PRO A 127 6.76 11.75 -4.31
CA PRO A 127 7.55 12.65 -5.14
C PRO A 127 8.38 11.90 -6.17
N PRO A 128 8.78 12.55 -7.26
CA PRO A 128 9.69 11.93 -8.24
C PRO A 128 10.96 11.44 -7.56
N MET A 129 11.41 10.26 -7.95
CA MET A 129 12.60 9.64 -7.41
C MET A 129 13.79 9.94 -8.30
N GLY A 130 14.81 10.52 -7.71
CA GLY A 130 16.06 10.80 -8.40
C GLY A 130 16.38 12.25 -8.62
#